data_d4dc971b3a658eea78792e3a32548643
#
_entry.id   d4dc971b3a658eea78792e3a32548643
#
_cell.length_a   1.000
_cell.length_b   1.000
_cell.length_c   1.000
_cell.angle_alpha   90.00
_cell.angle_beta   90.00
_cell.angle_gamma   90.00
#
_symmetry.space_group_name_H-M   'P 1'
#
loop_
_entity.id
_entity.type
_entity.pdbx_description
1 polymer ?
#
loop_
_entity_poly.entity_id
_entity_poly.type
_entity_poly.pdbx_seq_one_letter_code
_entity_poly.pdbx_strand_id
1 'polypeptide(L)'
;MITKNNEILAITQSQYEQSVQGYNMAMQAGLTLSDFVKPRQAMTIDEGVATIHISGALTDNAPPIHEIAGGTDYRSIRSEIAEAKSQGVSEIIYNINSGGGSVQGLKEAADEISESGIPSTAYVDGMAASAAYYLATAAGGGIV
;
A
#
# COMPACT_ATOMS: atom_id res chain seq x y z
N MET A 1 4.14 -6.82 19.32
CA MET A 1 4.53 -7.27 17.96
C MET A 1 3.99 -8.68 17.78
N ILE A 2 3.12 -8.88 16.79
CA ILE A 2 2.50 -10.18 16.52
C ILE A 2 3.19 -10.78 15.31
N THR A 3 3.63 -12.02 15.42
CA THR A 3 4.23 -12.77 14.31
C THR A 3 3.21 -13.77 13.77
N LYS A 4 3.01 -13.79 12.47
CA LYS A 4 2.30 -14.84 11.76
C LYS A 4 3.20 -15.28 10.60
N ASN A 5 3.48 -16.56 10.52
CA ASN A 5 4.35 -17.16 9.49
C ASN A 5 5.77 -16.54 9.42
N ASN A 6 6.39 -16.19 10.56
CA ASN A 6 7.69 -15.53 10.67
C ASN A 6 7.76 -14.09 10.10
N GLU A 7 6.67 -13.48 9.73
CA GLU A 7 6.63 -12.06 9.38
C GLU A 7 6.44 -11.18 10.61
N ILE A 8 7.20 -10.09 10.68
CA ILE A 8 7.03 -9.06 11.70
C ILE A 8 5.97 -8.09 11.18
N LEU A 9 4.80 -8.12 11.82
CA LEU A 9 3.73 -7.17 11.50
C LEU A 9 3.87 -5.92 12.37
N ALA A 10 3.96 -4.76 11.75
CA ALA A 10 3.97 -3.46 12.43
C ALA A 10 2.55 -2.99 12.77
N ILE A 11 1.75 -3.86 13.40
CA ILE A 11 0.44 -3.52 13.94
C ILE A 11 0.44 -3.76 15.45
N THR A 12 -0.30 -2.95 16.19
CA THR A 12 -0.46 -3.15 17.62
C THR A 12 -1.40 -4.33 17.90
N GLN A 13 -1.27 -4.95 19.08
CA GLN A 13 -2.17 -6.02 19.50
C GLN A 13 -3.63 -5.55 19.51
N SER A 14 -3.88 -4.31 19.94
CA SER A 14 -5.24 -3.73 19.94
C SER A 14 -5.82 -3.60 18.53
N GLN A 15 -5.03 -3.23 17.54
CA GLN A 15 -5.48 -3.16 16.13
C GLN A 15 -5.81 -4.57 15.60
N TYR A 16 -5.02 -5.57 15.95
CA TYR A 16 -5.31 -6.95 15.59
C TYR A 16 -6.63 -7.44 16.22
N GLU A 17 -6.79 -7.23 17.53
CA GLU A 17 -8.00 -7.61 18.27
C GLU A 17 -9.25 -6.91 17.72
N GLN A 18 -9.18 -5.60 17.42
CA GLN A 18 -10.26 -4.85 16.78
C GLN A 18 -10.61 -5.41 15.41
N SER A 19 -9.61 -5.77 14.60
CA SER A 19 -9.83 -6.37 13.28
C SER A 19 -10.54 -7.72 13.37
N VAL A 20 -10.14 -8.55 14.33
CA VAL A 20 -10.76 -9.86 14.58
C VAL A 20 -12.19 -9.69 15.10
N GLN A 21 -12.42 -8.76 16.02
CA GLN A 21 -13.78 -8.47 16.52
C GLN A 21 -14.69 -7.95 15.41
N GLY A 22 -14.22 -7.00 14.60
CA GLY A 22 -14.94 -6.47 13.45
C GLY A 22 -15.32 -7.57 12.46
N TYR A 23 -14.38 -8.47 12.13
CA TYR A 23 -14.65 -9.61 11.27
C TYR A 23 -15.72 -10.55 11.85
N ASN A 24 -15.62 -10.90 13.13
CA ASN A 24 -16.58 -11.78 13.78
C ASN A 24 -18.00 -11.18 13.85
N MET A 25 -18.09 -9.87 14.15
CA MET A 25 -19.39 -9.16 14.17
C MET A 25 -20.01 -9.13 12.75
N ALA A 26 -19.21 -8.92 11.74
CA ALA A 26 -19.64 -8.92 10.35
C ALA A 26 -20.19 -10.28 9.92
N MET A 27 -19.49 -11.36 10.25
CA MET A 27 -19.93 -12.72 9.97
C MET A 27 -21.24 -13.07 10.69
N GLN A 28 -21.42 -12.62 11.93
CA GLN A 28 -22.67 -12.80 12.67
C GLN A 28 -23.85 -12.01 12.08
N ALA A 29 -23.57 -10.86 11.46
CA ALA A 29 -24.58 -10.05 10.77
C ALA A 29 -24.95 -10.60 9.36
N GLY A 30 -24.36 -11.72 8.94
CA GLY A 30 -24.60 -12.32 7.61
C GLY A 30 -23.97 -11.54 6.46
N LEU A 31 -23.02 -10.64 6.77
CA LEU A 31 -22.28 -9.90 5.77
C LEU A 31 -21.19 -10.78 5.17
N THR A 32 -21.00 -10.68 3.87
CA THR A 32 -19.95 -11.41 3.15
C THR A 32 -18.66 -10.61 3.12
N LEU A 33 -17.53 -11.28 2.90
CA LEU A 33 -16.24 -10.61 2.72
C LEU A 33 -16.29 -9.51 1.65
N SER A 34 -17.08 -9.71 0.59
CA SER A 34 -17.25 -8.74 -0.50
C SER A 34 -17.92 -7.43 -0.07
N ASP A 35 -18.66 -7.42 1.03
CA ASP A 35 -19.33 -6.21 1.53
C ASP A 35 -18.33 -5.25 2.24
N PHE A 36 -17.19 -5.77 2.67
CA PHE A 36 -16.16 -5.01 3.41
C PHE A 36 -14.88 -4.79 2.62
N VAL A 37 -14.68 -5.53 1.56
CA VAL A 37 -13.43 -5.55 0.81
C VAL A 37 -13.55 -4.60 -0.38
N LYS A 38 -12.81 -3.50 -0.31
CA LYS A 38 -12.52 -2.70 -1.51
C LYS A 38 -11.17 -3.18 -2.04
N PRO A 39 -11.11 -3.79 -3.23
CA PRO A 39 -9.85 -4.14 -3.84
C PRO A 39 -8.93 -2.91 -3.95
N ARG A 40 -7.62 -3.15 -3.88
CA ARG A 40 -6.64 -2.12 -4.18
C ARG A 40 -6.91 -1.58 -5.59
N GLN A 41 -6.89 -0.28 -5.72
CA GLN A 41 -7.00 0.36 -7.03
C GLN A 41 -5.69 0.17 -7.79
N ALA A 42 -5.76 -0.32 -9.02
CA ALA A 42 -4.60 -0.40 -9.90
C ALA A 42 -4.11 1.00 -10.30
N MET A 43 -2.85 1.09 -10.73
CA MET A 43 -2.29 2.32 -11.29
C MET A 43 -3.17 2.86 -12.41
N THR A 44 -3.33 4.16 -12.44
CA THR A 44 -3.98 4.89 -13.55
C THR A 44 -3.00 5.86 -14.16
N ILE A 45 -3.13 6.10 -15.47
CA ILE A 45 -2.35 7.14 -16.18
C ILE A 45 -3.35 8.09 -16.85
N ASP A 46 -3.23 9.36 -16.54
CA ASP A 46 -4.04 10.42 -17.13
C ASP A 46 -3.15 11.62 -17.48
N GLU A 47 -3.26 12.10 -18.69
CA GLU A 47 -2.49 13.25 -19.23
C GLU A 47 -0.97 13.17 -18.94
N GLY A 48 -0.38 11.95 -18.93
CA GLY A 48 1.04 11.73 -18.68
C GLY A 48 1.42 11.71 -17.20
N VAL A 49 0.46 11.71 -16.28
CA VAL A 49 0.65 11.54 -14.84
C VAL A 49 0.19 10.14 -14.42
N ALA A 50 1.08 9.37 -13.84
CA ALA A 50 0.73 8.08 -13.24
C ALA A 50 0.30 8.27 -11.78
N THR A 51 -0.83 7.67 -11.39
CA THR A 51 -1.24 7.58 -9.98
C THR A 51 -1.12 6.14 -9.52
N ILE A 52 -0.22 5.91 -8.57
CA ILE A 52 0.01 4.60 -7.92
C ILE A 52 -0.65 4.63 -6.55
N HIS A 53 -1.57 3.70 -6.31
CA HIS A 53 -2.32 3.63 -5.05
C HIS A 53 -1.63 2.71 -4.04
N ILE A 54 -1.35 3.25 -2.84
CA ILE A 54 -0.75 2.54 -1.72
C ILE A 54 -1.76 2.51 -0.58
N SER A 55 -2.48 1.40 -0.42
CA SER A 55 -3.61 1.30 0.50
C SER A 55 -3.53 0.08 1.40
N GLY A 56 -4.28 0.11 2.50
CA GLY A 56 -4.43 -1.00 3.41
C GLY A 56 -3.13 -1.49 4.05
N ALA A 57 -3.05 -2.78 4.35
CA ALA A 57 -1.82 -3.38 4.91
C ALA A 57 -0.76 -3.56 3.83
N LEU A 58 0.49 -3.20 4.16
CA LEU A 58 1.64 -3.34 3.26
C LEU A 58 2.39 -4.63 3.53
N THR A 59 2.68 -5.39 2.49
CA THR A 59 3.40 -6.66 2.58
C THR A 59 4.38 -6.83 1.43
N ASP A 60 5.27 -7.81 1.57
CA ASP A 60 6.13 -8.26 0.49
C ASP A 60 5.79 -9.70 0.12
N ASN A 61 5.70 -9.98 -1.18
CA ASN A 61 5.45 -11.33 -1.69
C ASN A 61 4.14 -11.96 -1.18
N ALA A 62 3.08 -11.17 -1.08
CA ALA A 62 1.78 -11.65 -0.66
C ALA A 62 1.04 -12.43 -1.77
N PRO A 63 0.13 -13.32 -1.39
CA PRO A 63 -0.76 -13.94 -2.37
C PRO A 63 -1.74 -12.91 -2.96
N PRO A 64 -2.27 -13.11 -4.18
CA PRO A 64 -3.14 -12.15 -4.86
C PRO A 64 -4.36 -11.70 -4.05
N ILE A 65 -4.87 -12.55 -3.16
CA ILE A 65 -5.99 -12.23 -2.26
C ILE A 65 -5.71 -11.01 -1.39
N HIS A 66 -4.46 -10.71 -1.10
CA HIS A 66 -4.07 -9.55 -0.30
C HIS A 66 -4.48 -8.22 -0.96
N GLU A 67 -4.24 -8.05 -2.25
CA GLU A 67 -4.66 -6.85 -2.99
C GLU A 67 -6.17 -6.83 -3.26
N ILE A 68 -6.79 -7.99 -3.46
CA ILE A 68 -8.25 -8.12 -3.52
C ILE A 68 -8.87 -7.64 -2.19
N ALA A 69 -8.19 -7.88 -1.06
CA ALA A 69 -8.58 -7.39 0.25
C ALA A 69 -8.19 -5.93 0.54
N GLY A 70 -7.71 -5.19 -0.44
CA GLY A 70 -7.40 -3.76 -0.34
C GLY A 70 -6.00 -3.45 0.19
N GLY A 71 -5.16 -4.46 0.44
CA GLY A 71 -3.76 -4.27 0.82
C GLY A 71 -2.87 -3.96 -0.39
N THR A 72 -1.62 -3.64 -0.14
CA THR A 72 -0.62 -3.36 -1.19
C THR A 72 0.60 -4.25 -1.02
N ASP A 73 0.98 -4.95 -2.08
CA ASP A 73 2.25 -5.66 -2.16
C ASP A 73 3.34 -4.71 -2.68
N TYR A 74 4.51 -4.69 -2.03
CA TYR A 74 5.63 -3.86 -2.48
C TYR A 74 6.08 -4.19 -3.91
N ARG A 75 5.92 -5.44 -4.36
CA ARG A 75 6.21 -5.82 -5.75
C ARG A 75 5.30 -5.12 -6.75
N SER A 76 4.03 -4.91 -6.39
CA SER A 76 3.08 -4.19 -7.25
C SER A 76 3.51 -2.74 -7.42
N ILE A 77 3.94 -2.07 -6.34
CA ILE A 77 4.50 -0.70 -6.42
C ILE A 77 5.68 -0.67 -7.39
N ARG A 78 6.65 -1.59 -7.25
CA ARG A 78 7.82 -1.66 -8.12
C ARG A 78 7.46 -1.94 -9.58
N SER A 79 6.53 -2.85 -9.81
CA SER A 79 6.02 -3.17 -11.16
C SER A 79 5.33 -1.99 -11.81
N GLU A 80 4.51 -1.25 -11.06
CA GLU A 80 3.79 -0.08 -11.56
C GLU A 80 4.76 1.09 -11.84
N ILE A 81 5.81 1.28 -11.05
CA ILE A 81 6.88 2.25 -11.37
C ILE A 81 7.57 1.87 -12.69
N ALA A 82 7.91 0.59 -12.88
CA ALA A 82 8.52 0.13 -14.13
C ALA A 82 7.60 0.32 -15.34
N GLU A 83 6.30 0.09 -15.15
CA GLU A 83 5.29 0.34 -16.18
C GLU A 83 5.18 1.84 -16.49
N ALA A 84 5.08 2.71 -15.49
CA ALA A 84 5.06 4.16 -15.66
C ALA A 84 6.27 4.66 -16.44
N LYS A 85 7.47 4.14 -16.13
CA LYS A 85 8.69 4.42 -16.91
C LYS A 85 8.55 4.01 -18.37
N SER A 86 8.02 2.83 -18.64
CA SER A 86 7.86 2.31 -20.01
C SER A 86 6.86 3.13 -20.81
N GLN A 87 5.86 3.70 -20.16
CA GLN A 87 4.85 4.57 -20.74
C GLN A 87 5.34 6.02 -20.93
N GLY A 88 6.50 6.37 -20.39
CA GLY A 88 7.09 7.70 -20.54
C GLY A 88 6.31 8.79 -19.80
N VAL A 89 5.74 8.48 -18.65
CA VAL A 89 5.00 9.47 -17.84
C VAL A 89 5.93 10.60 -17.38
N SER A 90 5.39 11.78 -17.21
CA SER A 90 6.13 12.98 -16.78
C SER A 90 6.19 13.12 -15.25
N GLU A 91 5.26 12.49 -14.54
CA GLU A 91 5.14 12.56 -13.07
C GLU A 91 4.47 11.29 -12.52
N ILE A 92 4.81 10.95 -11.27
CA ILE A 92 4.12 9.92 -10.49
C ILE A 92 3.52 10.55 -9.21
N ILE A 93 2.24 10.30 -8.97
CA ILE A 93 1.58 10.57 -7.70
C ILE A 93 1.41 9.26 -6.95
N TYR A 94 1.99 9.17 -5.75
CA TYR A 94 1.72 8.07 -4.83
C TYR A 94 0.53 8.46 -3.93
N ASN A 95 -0.64 7.93 -4.22
CA ASN A 95 -1.85 8.15 -3.43
C ASN A 95 -1.88 7.16 -2.26
N ILE A 96 -1.68 7.66 -1.04
CA ILE A 96 -1.40 6.84 0.14
C ILE A 96 -2.55 6.92 1.15
N ASN A 97 -3.10 5.75 1.50
CA ASN A 97 -4.01 5.58 2.62
C ASN A 97 -3.73 4.25 3.32
N SER A 98 -2.73 4.22 4.19
CA SER A 98 -2.22 2.99 4.79
C SER A 98 -1.67 3.24 6.20
N GLY A 99 -1.98 2.32 7.10
CA GLY A 99 -1.39 2.26 8.45
C GLY A 99 0.00 1.62 8.50
N GLY A 100 0.53 1.20 7.34
CA GLY A 100 1.81 0.51 7.26
C GLY A 100 1.68 -1.01 7.14
N GLY A 101 2.73 -1.74 7.49
CA GLY A 101 2.74 -3.20 7.38
C GLY A 101 4.13 -3.81 7.60
N SER A 102 4.51 -4.75 6.73
CA SER A 102 5.78 -5.46 6.81
C SER A 102 6.98 -4.53 6.62
N VAL A 103 8.06 -4.79 7.36
CA VAL A 103 9.35 -4.14 7.13
C VAL A 103 10.18 -4.86 6.06
N GLN A 104 9.83 -6.12 5.76
CA GLN A 104 10.45 -6.88 4.68
C GLN A 104 10.04 -6.28 3.33
N GLY A 105 11.00 -6.04 2.44
CA GLY A 105 10.78 -5.43 1.13
C GLY A 105 10.53 -3.92 1.13
N LEU A 106 10.39 -3.31 2.33
CA LEU A 106 10.09 -1.88 2.47
C LEU A 106 11.20 -0.99 1.90
N LYS A 107 12.46 -1.31 2.26
CA LYS A 107 13.59 -0.52 1.78
C LYS A 107 13.71 -0.57 0.27
N GLU A 108 13.59 -1.74 -0.29
CA GLU A 108 13.66 -1.96 -1.75
C GLU A 108 12.56 -1.19 -2.49
N ALA A 109 11.34 -1.16 -1.94
CA ALA A 109 10.25 -0.37 -2.51
C ALA A 109 10.51 1.15 -2.41
N ALA A 110 11.04 1.62 -1.28
CA ALA A 110 11.38 3.03 -1.09
C ALA A 110 12.55 3.46 -2.00
N ASP A 111 13.57 2.61 -2.15
CA ASP A 111 14.68 2.86 -3.08
C ASP A 111 14.14 2.99 -4.52
N GLU A 112 13.24 2.11 -4.95
CA GLU A 112 12.64 2.18 -6.29
C GLU A 112 11.83 3.46 -6.52
N ILE A 113 11.13 3.95 -5.48
CA ILE A 113 10.44 5.25 -5.50
C ILE A 113 11.46 6.38 -5.71
N SER A 114 12.48 6.45 -4.85
CA SER A 114 13.45 7.55 -4.85
C SER A 114 14.37 7.53 -6.08
N GLU A 115 14.68 6.36 -6.62
CA GLU A 115 15.56 6.15 -7.75
C GLU A 115 14.81 6.03 -9.08
N SER A 116 13.50 6.24 -9.09
CA SER A 116 12.67 6.12 -10.29
C SER A 116 13.15 7.01 -11.46
N GLY A 117 13.76 8.14 -11.15
CA GLY A 117 14.15 9.15 -12.14
C GLY A 117 12.97 9.96 -12.68
N ILE A 118 11.76 9.72 -12.19
CA ILE A 118 10.55 10.44 -12.55
C ILE A 118 10.17 11.37 -11.39
N PRO A 119 9.89 12.65 -11.63
CA PRO A 119 9.34 13.53 -10.60
C PRO A 119 8.15 12.90 -9.90
N SER A 120 8.12 12.91 -8.58
CA SER A 120 7.07 12.21 -7.84
C SER A 120 6.67 12.95 -6.57
N THR A 121 5.40 12.85 -6.22
CA THR A 121 4.79 13.45 -5.03
C THR A 121 3.98 12.41 -4.28
N ALA A 122 4.07 12.37 -2.95
CA ALA A 122 3.20 11.57 -2.11
C ALA A 122 1.98 12.40 -1.69
N TYR A 123 0.80 11.98 -2.10
CA TYR A 123 -0.48 12.55 -1.67
C TYR A 123 -1.10 11.63 -0.62
N VAL A 124 -1.34 12.15 0.58
CA VAL A 124 -1.90 11.37 1.70
C VAL A 124 -3.42 11.57 1.75
N ASP A 125 -4.15 10.58 1.25
CA ASP A 125 -5.61 10.54 1.29
C ASP A 125 -6.09 9.74 2.51
N GLY A 126 -5.92 10.32 3.68
CA GLY A 126 -6.36 9.75 4.94
C GLY A 126 -5.21 9.46 5.91
N MET A 127 -4.39 8.44 5.66
CA MET A 127 -3.33 8.05 6.58
C MET A 127 -2.05 7.62 5.84
N ALA A 128 -0.91 8.04 6.38
CA ALA A 128 0.40 7.46 6.07
C ALA A 128 1.15 7.23 7.39
N ALA A 129 1.13 6.01 7.90
CA ALA A 129 1.79 5.67 9.16
C ALA A 129 2.80 4.53 8.97
N SER A 130 3.82 4.46 9.85
CA SER A 130 4.81 3.38 9.85
C SER A 130 5.46 3.20 8.46
N ALA A 131 5.43 2.00 7.88
CA ALA A 131 5.99 1.70 6.57
C ALA A 131 5.42 2.59 5.45
N ALA A 132 4.13 2.96 5.52
CA ALA A 132 3.51 3.85 4.54
C ALA A 132 4.09 5.27 4.60
N TYR A 133 4.39 5.77 5.80
CA TYR A 133 5.07 7.06 5.96
C TYR A 133 6.50 7.01 5.40
N TYR A 134 7.20 5.90 5.63
CA TYR A 134 8.54 5.70 5.08
C TYR A 134 8.53 5.75 3.53
N LEU A 135 7.56 5.08 2.89
CA LEU A 135 7.39 5.17 1.43
C LEU A 135 7.06 6.60 0.98
N ALA A 136 6.19 7.31 1.72
CA ALA A 136 5.84 8.69 1.40
C ALA A 136 7.07 9.61 1.39
N THR A 137 8.00 9.42 2.35
CA THR A 137 9.23 10.22 2.42
C THR A 137 10.22 9.94 1.28
N ALA A 138 10.05 8.84 0.55
CA ALA A 138 10.89 8.51 -0.62
C ALA A 138 10.50 9.28 -1.88
N ALA A 139 9.31 9.88 -1.93
CA ALA A 139 8.88 10.72 -3.05
C ALA A 139 9.66 12.05 -3.09
N GLY A 140 10.27 12.36 -4.22
CA GLY A 140 11.18 13.51 -4.35
C GLY A 140 10.49 14.89 -4.24
N GLY A 141 9.21 14.99 -4.58
CA GLY A 141 8.39 16.21 -4.47
C GLY A 141 7.81 16.45 -3.07
N GLY A 142 8.06 15.54 -2.13
CA GLY A 142 7.57 15.65 -0.75
C GLY A 142 6.17 15.05 -0.54
N ILE A 143 5.59 15.39 0.61
CA ILE A 143 4.30 14.86 1.07
C ILE A 143 3.29 16.02 1.12
N VAL A 144 2.12 15.82 0.57
CA VAL A 144 0.98 16.75 0.59
C VAL A 144 -0.30 16.09 1.08
#